data_ae180605d3a48603c4f70821811b707b
#
_entry.id   ae180605d3a48603c4f70821811b707b
#
_cell.length_a   1.000
_cell.length_b   1.000
_cell.length_c   1.000
_cell.angle_alpha   90.00
_cell.angle_beta   90.00
_cell.angle_gamma   90.00
#
_symmetry.space_group_name_H-M   'P 1'
#
loop_
_entity.id
_entity.type
_entity.pdbx_description
1 polymer ?
#
loop_
_entity_poly.entity_id
_entity_poly.type
_entity_poly.pdbx_seq_one_letter_code
_entity_poly.pdbx_strand_id
1 'polypeptide(L)'
;MQKLKNFNWKNFFLQGVLPFALAITAAFIARYQLELSDGVTQDFLAMQWPLYAPLNALTAFCLTLVLFAILGKWSRATGISGALFTVIALINYYTRDLHGSALMPQDILNLGTAAEVMGSYTLQITATVRTIILWYLPVLAIAFVQGRLVKDCPKRASWCARGVRVLGCAVGVFCVLFFGYFGPVSVKPKTTYGWAWQNTYYKYGYLAGTIEAASLMADPIIEPETYSDDAAVTAAAMAEDFPSATAESASTDYPDIILVLSESFYDFDLVTDLQADTEVMPVTKNLPNAVYGHTISPHVGGGTNSSEYEMLSSNSLMLMPSITPFNWLNLHNANSLVSYLKDLGYSTLAAHPYTNSNYRRDSAWLALGFDETHFQDDFPTKEYYGNRPYQTDSASYRDFEKLYEAMPEDKPRFGFLVSIQSHGDYTMNDASLDIVHAATDYGEYDELMDEYLSCIHMSDAAVQELCDYFTKQYEETGRKVVLAFAGDHAPSFVDHVADKTRTEGNDLQILERSTPFFIWANYPLENIDAATSTADPLNRMDMVMLAPTIAQQAGLPLTGYYKYLLAMKQQTPVVTAANDYMKVDGTTGTYGEDESLDAWVKGYLALEYNNIGAHAKRVQSIFGQ
;
A
#
# COMPACT_ATOMS: atom_id res chain seq x y z
N MET A 1 -62.29 -15.96 3.62
CA MET A 1 -61.93 -17.07 2.72
C MET A 1 -62.29 -16.83 1.25
N GLN A 2 -63.39 -16.14 0.90
CA GLN A 2 -63.80 -15.91 -0.50
C GLN A 2 -62.83 -15.03 -1.33
N LYS A 3 -62.12 -14.08 -0.70
CA LYS A 3 -61.12 -13.24 -1.38
C LYS A 3 -59.86 -13.99 -1.80
N LEU A 4 -59.49 -15.08 -1.16
CA LEU A 4 -58.34 -15.92 -1.52
C LEU A 4 -58.62 -16.87 -2.69
N LYS A 5 -59.88 -17.23 -2.95
CA LYS A 5 -60.29 -18.09 -4.08
C LYS A 5 -60.17 -17.41 -5.45
N ASN A 6 -60.23 -16.07 -5.49
CA ASN A 6 -60.11 -15.29 -6.74
C ASN A 6 -58.71 -14.70 -6.96
N PHE A 7 -57.69 -15.08 -6.14
CA PHE A 7 -56.35 -14.59 -6.31
C PHE A 7 -55.69 -15.27 -7.51
N ASN A 8 -55.23 -14.48 -8.48
CA ASN A 8 -54.59 -14.99 -9.68
C ASN A 8 -53.12 -15.37 -9.40
N TRP A 9 -52.94 -16.57 -8.88
CA TRP A 9 -51.64 -17.14 -8.54
C TRP A 9 -50.66 -17.14 -9.71
N LYS A 10 -51.10 -17.37 -10.94
CA LYS A 10 -50.28 -17.34 -12.14
C LYS A 10 -49.70 -15.95 -12.39
N ASN A 11 -50.54 -14.92 -12.28
CA ASN A 11 -50.04 -13.53 -12.44
C ASN A 11 -49.15 -13.10 -11.28
N PHE A 12 -49.45 -13.48 -10.05
CA PHE A 12 -48.60 -13.22 -8.89
C PHE A 12 -47.23 -13.86 -9.08
N PHE A 13 -47.15 -15.10 -9.52
CA PHE A 13 -45.91 -15.79 -9.78
C PHE A 13 -45.12 -15.14 -10.93
N LEU A 14 -45.73 -14.96 -12.10
CA LEU A 14 -45.05 -14.46 -13.31
C LEU A 14 -44.65 -12.98 -13.23
N GLN A 15 -45.42 -12.15 -12.52
CA GLN A 15 -45.15 -10.70 -12.45
C GLN A 15 -44.51 -10.26 -11.14
N GLY A 16 -44.49 -11.08 -10.13
CA GLY A 16 -43.90 -10.81 -8.81
C GLY A 16 -42.74 -11.72 -8.49
N VAL A 17 -43.01 -13.01 -8.24
CA VAL A 17 -42.00 -13.95 -7.73
C VAL A 17 -40.88 -14.23 -8.72
N LEU A 18 -41.23 -14.52 -9.98
CA LEU A 18 -40.25 -14.89 -10.98
C LEU A 18 -39.27 -13.75 -11.35
N PRO A 19 -39.70 -12.49 -11.57
CA PRO A 19 -38.77 -11.38 -11.81
C PRO A 19 -37.88 -11.10 -10.61
N PHE A 20 -38.35 -11.27 -9.38
CA PHE A 20 -37.58 -11.16 -8.16
C PHE A 20 -36.50 -12.25 -8.08
N ALA A 21 -36.88 -13.53 -8.30
CA ALA A 21 -35.92 -14.64 -8.33
C ALA A 21 -34.86 -14.47 -9.41
N LEU A 22 -35.24 -14.02 -10.61
CA LEU A 22 -34.31 -13.71 -11.70
C LEU A 22 -33.33 -12.57 -11.33
N ALA A 23 -33.78 -11.57 -10.58
CA ALA A 23 -32.91 -10.51 -10.11
C ALA A 23 -31.89 -11.01 -9.07
N ILE A 24 -32.27 -11.93 -8.18
CA ILE A 24 -31.33 -12.62 -7.28
C ILE A 24 -30.32 -13.45 -8.09
N THR A 25 -30.75 -14.18 -9.12
CA THR A 25 -29.83 -14.93 -9.99
C THR A 25 -28.81 -13.99 -10.65
N ALA A 26 -29.23 -12.82 -11.13
CA ALA A 26 -28.33 -11.83 -11.68
C ALA A 26 -27.33 -11.30 -10.63
N ALA A 27 -27.74 -11.18 -9.37
CA ALA A 27 -26.87 -10.78 -8.27
C ALA A 27 -25.80 -11.84 -7.94
N PHE A 28 -26.11 -13.14 -8.07
CA PHE A 28 -25.11 -14.20 -7.97
C PHE A 28 -24.08 -14.13 -9.11
N ILE A 29 -24.51 -13.76 -10.32
CA ILE A 29 -23.59 -13.55 -11.44
C ILE A 29 -22.69 -12.35 -11.17
N ALA A 30 -23.22 -11.24 -10.71
CA ALA A 30 -22.46 -10.06 -10.33
C ALA A 30 -21.42 -10.35 -9.23
N ARG A 31 -21.84 -11.09 -8.19
CA ARG A 31 -20.91 -11.59 -7.17
C ARG A 31 -19.77 -12.39 -7.82
N TYR A 32 -20.08 -13.33 -8.70
CA TYR A 32 -19.06 -14.16 -9.34
C TYR A 32 -18.07 -13.35 -10.20
N GLN A 33 -18.54 -12.31 -10.89
CA GLN A 33 -17.66 -11.40 -11.62
C GLN A 33 -16.65 -10.68 -10.70
N LEU A 34 -17.09 -10.26 -9.51
CA LEU A 34 -16.22 -9.63 -8.51
C LEU A 34 -15.18 -10.62 -7.98
N GLU A 35 -15.58 -11.85 -7.66
CA GLU A 35 -14.62 -12.88 -7.21
C GLU A 35 -13.59 -13.25 -8.30
N LEU A 36 -14.02 -13.30 -9.57
CA LEU A 36 -13.09 -13.51 -10.69
C LEU A 36 -12.08 -12.37 -10.81
N SER A 37 -12.53 -11.13 -10.62
CA SER A 37 -11.66 -9.96 -10.70
C SER A 37 -10.63 -9.92 -9.58
N ASP A 38 -10.95 -10.55 -8.45
CA ASP A 38 -10.07 -10.66 -7.29
C ASP A 38 -9.16 -11.91 -7.34
N GLY A 39 -9.24 -12.71 -8.40
CA GLY A 39 -8.41 -13.90 -8.60
C GLY A 39 -8.66 -15.02 -7.60
N VAL A 40 -9.86 -15.07 -7.01
CA VAL A 40 -10.23 -16.07 -5.99
C VAL A 40 -10.17 -17.48 -6.56
N THR A 41 -9.43 -18.38 -5.91
CA THR A 41 -9.30 -19.77 -6.32
C THR A 41 -10.58 -20.58 -6.07
N GLN A 42 -10.68 -21.77 -6.70
CA GLN A 42 -11.86 -22.65 -6.53
C GLN A 42 -12.04 -23.08 -5.07
N ASP A 43 -10.96 -23.27 -4.31
CA ASP A 43 -11.03 -23.66 -2.90
C ASP A 43 -11.64 -22.56 -2.04
N PHE A 44 -11.22 -21.31 -2.23
CA PHE A 44 -11.82 -20.18 -1.55
C PHE A 44 -13.29 -19.94 -1.97
N LEU A 45 -13.62 -20.11 -3.25
CA LEU A 45 -15.03 -20.08 -3.68
C LEU A 45 -15.88 -21.12 -2.98
N ALA A 46 -15.32 -22.33 -2.75
CA ALA A 46 -16.00 -23.38 -1.98
C ALA A 46 -16.12 -23.04 -0.49
N MET A 47 -15.08 -22.44 0.11
CA MET A 47 -15.10 -21.99 1.51
C MET A 47 -16.15 -20.91 1.79
N GLN A 48 -16.46 -20.06 0.83
CA GLN A 48 -17.51 -19.05 0.98
C GLN A 48 -18.93 -19.64 1.08
N TRP A 49 -19.13 -20.88 0.67
CA TRP A 49 -20.39 -21.59 0.88
C TRP A 49 -20.43 -22.29 2.25
N PRO A 50 -21.62 -22.38 2.91
CA PRO A 50 -22.94 -21.93 2.43
C PRO A 50 -23.32 -20.50 2.83
N LEU A 51 -22.47 -19.78 3.56
CA LEU A 51 -22.85 -18.55 4.26
C LEU A 51 -22.51 -17.28 3.46
N TYR A 52 -21.26 -17.10 3.11
CA TYR A 52 -20.78 -15.81 2.55
C TYR A 52 -21.11 -15.64 1.07
N ALA A 53 -21.18 -16.71 0.29
CA ALA A 53 -21.59 -16.63 -1.10
C ALA A 53 -23.04 -16.12 -1.26
N PRO A 54 -24.04 -16.62 -0.52
CA PRO A 54 -25.38 -16.02 -0.48
C PRO A 54 -25.39 -14.59 0.08
N LEU A 55 -24.59 -14.29 1.13
CA LEU A 55 -24.52 -12.96 1.71
C LEU A 55 -24.04 -11.93 0.70
N ASN A 56 -22.94 -12.21 -0.02
CA ASN A 56 -22.41 -11.34 -1.08
C ASN A 56 -23.43 -11.15 -2.22
N ALA A 57 -24.12 -12.22 -2.64
CA ALA A 57 -25.17 -12.11 -3.65
C ALA A 57 -26.36 -11.26 -3.18
N LEU A 58 -26.80 -11.40 -1.92
CA LEU A 58 -27.84 -10.54 -1.35
C LEU A 58 -27.39 -9.10 -1.20
N THR A 59 -26.14 -8.87 -0.88
CA THR A 59 -25.53 -7.53 -0.85
C THR A 59 -25.53 -6.89 -2.24
N ALA A 60 -25.13 -7.62 -3.28
CA ALA A 60 -25.26 -7.16 -4.67
C ALA A 60 -26.73 -6.89 -5.05
N PHE A 61 -27.64 -7.72 -4.56
CA PHE A 61 -29.07 -7.56 -4.80
C PHE A 61 -29.62 -6.27 -4.15
N CYS A 62 -29.05 -5.78 -3.05
CA CYS A 62 -29.45 -4.50 -2.44
C CYS A 62 -29.38 -3.34 -3.43
N LEU A 63 -28.31 -3.26 -4.26
CA LEU A 63 -28.22 -2.25 -5.31
C LEU A 63 -29.37 -2.39 -6.32
N THR A 64 -29.70 -3.63 -6.71
CA THR A 64 -30.84 -3.89 -7.61
C THR A 64 -32.18 -3.45 -6.98
N LEU A 65 -32.36 -3.65 -5.67
CA LEU A 65 -33.54 -3.18 -4.94
C LEU A 65 -33.63 -1.64 -4.91
N VAL A 66 -32.52 -0.96 -4.65
CA VAL A 66 -32.46 0.52 -4.66
C VAL A 66 -32.84 1.04 -6.05
N LEU A 67 -32.23 0.49 -7.09
CA LEU A 67 -32.55 0.87 -8.47
C LEU A 67 -34.02 0.54 -8.83
N PHE A 68 -34.54 -0.59 -8.36
CA PHE A 68 -35.95 -0.92 -8.58
C PHE A 68 -36.90 0.02 -7.82
N ALA A 69 -36.55 0.43 -6.61
CA ALA A 69 -37.32 1.41 -5.87
C ALA A 69 -37.45 2.74 -6.65
N ILE A 70 -36.37 3.18 -7.28
CA ILE A 70 -36.31 4.40 -8.08
C ILE A 70 -37.01 4.23 -9.44
N LEU A 71 -36.58 3.23 -10.21
CA LEU A 71 -36.96 3.05 -11.61
C LEU A 71 -38.33 2.38 -11.80
N GLY A 72 -38.75 1.57 -10.83
CA GLY A 72 -40.03 0.80 -10.85
C GLY A 72 -40.08 -0.32 -11.89
N LYS A 73 -38.97 -0.70 -12.51
CA LYS A 73 -38.88 -1.75 -13.52
C LYS A 73 -37.70 -2.68 -13.22
N TRP A 74 -38.02 -3.97 -12.97
CA TRP A 74 -36.99 -4.98 -12.71
C TRP A 74 -35.94 -5.09 -13.82
N SER A 75 -36.35 -5.11 -15.07
CA SER A 75 -35.43 -5.24 -16.20
C SER A 75 -34.39 -4.13 -16.25
N ARG A 76 -34.78 -2.88 -15.98
CA ARG A 76 -33.84 -1.75 -15.92
C ARG A 76 -32.94 -1.83 -14.69
N ALA A 77 -33.53 -2.12 -13.54
CA ALA A 77 -32.78 -2.23 -12.29
C ALA A 77 -31.70 -3.33 -12.37
N THR A 78 -32.07 -4.51 -12.88
CA THR A 78 -31.14 -5.64 -13.05
C THR A 78 -30.06 -5.35 -14.10
N GLY A 79 -30.42 -4.77 -15.24
CA GLY A 79 -29.45 -4.44 -16.30
C GLY A 79 -28.44 -3.39 -15.86
N ILE A 80 -28.90 -2.31 -15.21
CA ILE A 80 -28.02 -1.23 -14.71
C ILE A 80 -27.14 -1.73 -13.55
N SER A 81 -27.73 -2.48 -12.60
CA SER A 81 -26.97 -3.06 -11.48
C SER A 81 -25.86 -3.98 -12.00
N GLY A 82 -26.19 -4.87 -12.96
CA GLY A 82 -25.19 -5.75 -13.56
C GLY A 82 -24.08 -4.99 -14.30
N ALA A 83 -24.42 -3.93 -15.04
CA ALA A 83 -23.42 -3.08 -15.70
C ALA A 83 -22.48 -2.41 -14.68
N LEU A 84 -23.03 -1.87 -13.59
CA LEU A 84 -22.22 -1.25 -12.54
C LEU A 84 -21.28 -2.26 -11.89
N PHE A 85 -21.75 -3.47 -11.56
CA PHE A 85 -20.88 -4.50 -10.99
C PHE A 85 -19.82 -4.99 -11.99
N THR A 86 -20.15 -5.08 -13.28
CA THR A 86 -19.15 -5.42 -14.31
C THR A 86 -18.06 -4.34 -14.38
N VAL A 87 -18.43 -3.06 -14.31
CA VAL A 87 -17.46 -1.96 -14.27
C VAL A 87 -16.60 -2.01 -13.00
N ILE A 88 -17.22 -2.24 -11.83
CA ILE A 88 -16.48 -2.40 -10.56
C ILE A 88 -15.52 -3.59 -10.65
N ALA A 89 -15.94 -4.72 -11.21
CA ALA A 89 -15.08 -5.88 -11.39
C ALA A 89 -13.90 -5.59 -12.33
N LEU A 90 -14.10 -4.83 -13.40
CA LEU A 90 -13.01 -4.42 -14.29
C LEU A 90 -12.03 -3.47 -13.58
N ILE A 91 -12.55 -2.49 -12.86
CA ILE A 91 -11.71 -1.58 -12.07
C ILE A 91 -10.92 -2.38 -11.04
N ASN A 92 -11.57 -3.28 -10.29
CA ASN A 92 -10.90 -4.12 -9.30
C ASN A 92 -9.80 -5.00 -9.91
N TYR A 93 -10.09 -5.59 -11.09
CA TYR A 93 -9.09 -6.40 -11.80
C TYR A 93 -7.83 -5.58 -12.12
N TYR A 94 -8.00 -4.40 -12.73
CA TYR A 94 -6.86 -3.57 -13.08
C TYR A 94 -6.16 -2.95 -11.87
N THR A 95 -6.90 -2.58 -10.81
CA THR A 95 -6.30 -2.12 -9.54
C THR A 95 -5.42 -3.22 -8.96
N ARG A 96 -5.91 -4.47 -8.95
CA ARG A 96 -5.15 -5.61 -8.46
C ARG A 96 -3.93 -5.94 -9.33
N ASP A 97 -4.11 -5.89 -10.65
CA ASP A 97 -3.04 -6.16 -11.64
C ASP A 97 -1.89 -5.13 -11.52
N LEU A 98 -2.22 -3.87 -11.21
CA LEU A 98 -1.26 -2.76 -11.10
C LEU A 98 -0.70 -2.56 -9.69
N HIS A 99 -1.48 -2.84 -8.65
CA HIS A 99 -1.14 -2.52 -7.26
C HIS A 99 -1.05 -3.76 -6.34
N GLY A 100 -1.24 -4.97 -6.88
CA GLY A 100 -1.21 -6.21 -6.11
C GLY A 100 -2.35 -6.39 -5.09
N SER A 101 -3.22 -5.39 -4.91
CA SER A 101 -4.30 -5.37 -3.93
C SER A 101 -5.67 -5.12 -4.54
N ALA A 102 -6.73 -5.68 -3.94
CA ALA A 102 -8.10 -5.43 -4.37
C ALA A 102 -8.52 -3.97 -4.16
N LEU A 103 -9.44 -3.49 -5.03
CA LEU A 103 -10.04 -2.17 -4.90
C LEU A 103 -10.75 -2.01 -3.55
N MET A 104 -10.37 -1.01 -2.80
CA MET A 104 -10.83 -0.71 -1.46
C MET A 104 -11.80 0.50 -1.45
N PRO A 105 -12.66 0.64 -0.42
CA PRO A 105 -13.55 1.80 -0.33
C PRO A 105 -12.84 3.16 -0.34
N GLN A 106 -11.64 3.25 0.22
CA GLN A 106 -10.82 4.48 0.23
C GLN A 106 -10.33 4.88 -1.16
N ASP A 107 -10.15 3.95 -2.09
CA ASP A 107 -9.69 4.24 -3.44
C ASP A 107 -10.70 5.14 -4.20
N ILE A 108 -11.96 5.14 -3.74
CA ILE A 108 -12.99 6.08 -4.25
C ILE A 108 -12.58 7.53 -4.00
N LEU A 109 -11.87 7.83 -2.91
CA LEU A 109 -11.40 9.18 -2.59
C LEU A 109 -10.17 9.55 -3.45
N ASN A 110 -9.45 8.56 -3.93
CA ASN A 110 -8.26 8.72 -4.77
C ASN A 110 -8.57 8.65 -6.28
N LEU A 111 -9.86 8.65 -6.67
CA LEU A 111 -10.25 8.59 -8.09
C LEU A 111 -9.65 9.72 -8.94
N GLY A 112 -9.40 10.90 -8.35
CA GLY A 112 -8.70 11.99 -9.03
C GLY A 112 -7.28 11.61 -9.40
N THR A 113 -6.52 11.12 -8.44
CA THR A 113 -5.15 10.64 -8.60
C THR A 113 -5.07 9.45 -9.57
N ALA A 114 -5.99 8.48 -9.42
CA ALA A 114 -6.06 7.33 -10.31
C ALA A 114 -6.35 7.75 -11.77
N ALA A 115 -7.15 8.79 -11.99
CA ALA A 115 -7.44 9.30 -13.33
C ALA A 115 -6.23 9.99 -13.99
N GLU A 116 -5.38 10.66 -13.22
CA GLU A 116 -4.15 11.29 -13.70
C GLU A 116 -3.11 10.25 -14.12
N VAL A 117 -2.97 9.18 -13.32
CA VAL A 117 -2.01 8.10 -13.56
C VAL A 117 -2.52 7.11 -14.63
N MET A 118 -3.83 6.93 -14.78
CA MET A 118 -4.44 5.95 -15.71
C MET A 118 -4.09 6.20 -17.19
N GLY A 119 -3.67 7.43 -17.54
CA GLY A 119 -3.21 7.77 -18.90
C GLY A 119 -1.84 7.19 -19.27
N SER A 120 -1.04 6.76 -18.29
CA SER A 120 0.28 6.18 -18.46
C SER A 120 0.29 4.64 -18.54
N TYR A 121 -0.84 3.97 -18.26
CA TYR A 121 -0.93 2.51 -18.28
C TYR A 121 -1.64 1.96 -19.53
N THR A 122 -1.07 0.93 -20.11
CA THR A 122 -1.70 0.19 -21.24
C THR A 122 -2.59 -0.92 -20.70
N LEU A 123 -3.88 -0.67 -20.61
CA LEU A 123 -4.84 -1.67 -20.12
C LEU A 123 -4.99 -2.85 -21.09
N GLN A 124 -4.41 -3.99 -20.75
CA GLN A 124 -4.46 -5.20 -21.59
C GLN A 124 -5.81 -5.92 -21.44
N ILE A 125 -6.36 -6.41 -22.55
CA ILE A 125 -7.60 -7.22 -22.57
C ILE A 125 -7.22 -8.70 -22.39
N THR A 126 -6.97 -9.10 -21.14
CA THR A 126 -6.62 -10.47 -20.76
C THR A 126 -7.79 -11.46 -20.91
N ALA A 127 -7.54 -12.74 -20.71
CA ALA A 127 -8.58 -13.77 -20.69
C ALA A 127 -9.60 -13.52 -19.55
N THR A 128 -9.12 -13.06 -18.40
CA THR A 128 -9.97 -12.71 -17.24
C THR A 128 -10.87 -11.53 -17.55
N VAL A 129 -10.34 -10.45 -18.13
CA VAL A 129 -11.13 -9.28 -18.57
C VAL A 129 -12.24 -9.70 -19.54
N ARG A 130 -11.90 -10.50 -20.56
CA ARG A 130 -12.90 -11.05 -21.50
C ARG A 130 -13.98 -11.86 -20.77
N THR A 131 -13.58 -12.69 -19.83
CA THR A 131 -14.51 -13.53 -19.06
C THR A 131 -15.46 -12.67 -18.22
N ILE A 132 -14.96 -11.66 -17.51
CA ILE A 132 -15.79 -10.71 -16.74
C ILE A 132 -16.83 -10.05 -17.66
N ILE A 133 -16.42 -9.55 -18.83
CA ILE A 133 -17.34 -8.92 -19.79
C ILE A 133 -18.38 -9.93 -20.31
N LEU A 134 -17.97 -11.15 -20.63
CA LEU A 134 -18.89 -12.19 -21.14
C LEU A 134 -19.95 -12.59 -20.10
N TRP A 135 -19.62 -12.57 -18.80
CA TRP A 135 -20.60 -12.84 -17.73
C TRP A 135 -21.67 -11.76 -17.59
N TYR A 136 -21.53 -10.61 -18.23
CA TYR A 136 -22.62 -9.64 -18.31
C TYR A 136 -23.73 -10.06 -19.29
N LEU A 137 -23.44 -10.89 -20.29
CA LEU A 137 -24.46 -11.36 -21.26
C LEU A 137 -25.63 -12.12 -20.61
N PRO A 138 -25.42 -13.09 -19.69
CA PRO A 138 -26.52 -13.70 -18.94
C PRO A 138 -27.36 -12.69 -18.16
N VAL A 139 -26.75 -11.64 -17.57
CA VAL A 139 -27.50 -10.58 -16.88
C VAL A 139 -28.39 -9.80 -17.82
N LEU A 140 -27.90 -9.47 -19.03
CA LEU A 140 -28.71 -8.85 -20.09
C LEU A 140 -29.86 -9.75 -20.53
N ALA A 141 -29.62 -11.06 -20.68
CA ALA A 141 -30.66 -12.03 -21.01
C ALA A 141 -31.76 -12.09 -19.93
N ILE A 142 -31.34 -12.10 -18.64
CA ILE A 142 -32.28 -12.03 -17.51
C ILE A 142 -33.08 -10.72 -17.57
N ALA A 143 -32.45 -9.59 -17.76
CA ALA A 143 -33.11 -8.29 -17.86
C ALA A 143 -34.10 -8.24 -19.04
N PHE A 144 -33.73 -8.83 -20.19
CA PHE A 144 -34.63 -8.95 -21.35
C PHE A 144 -35.85 -9.81 -21.02
N VAL A 145 -35.66 -10.97 -20.42
CA VAL A 145 -36.77 -11.87 -20.00
C VAL A 145 -37.70 -11.16 -19.01
N GLN A 146 -37.13 -10.49 -17.99
CA GLN A 146 -37.92 -9.70 -17.04
C GLN A 146 -38.77 -8.62 -17.76
N GLY A 147 -38.19 -7.95 -18.77
CA GLY A 147 -38.91 -6.95 -19.58
C GLY A 147 -40.07 -7.53 -20.38
N ARG A 148 -40.02 -8.83 -20.74
CA ARG A 148 -41.10 -9.53 -21.44
C ARG A 148 -42.17 -10.10 -20.50
N LEU A 149 -41.77 -10.48 -19.30
CA LEU A 149 -42.66 -11.07 -18.30
C LEU A 149 -43.53 -10.03 -17.58
N VAL A 150 -42.89 -8.91 -17.21
CA VAL A 150 -43.57 -7.87 -16.44
C VAL A 150 -44.20 -6.87 -17.40
N LYS A 151 -45.54 -6.90 -17.52
CA LYS A 151 -46.26 -5.82 -18.18
C LYS A 151 -45.98 -4.51 -17.46
N ASP A 152 -45.74 -3.47 -18.24
CA ASP A 152 -45.44 -2.14 -17.70
C ASP A 152 -46.37 -1.74 -16.57
N CYS A 153 -45.82 -1.39 -15.42
CA CYS A 153 -46.58 -0.74 -14.36
C CYS A 153 -47.22 0.53 -14.95
N PRO A 154 -48.52 0.78 -14.74
CA PRO A 154 -49.16 1.92 -15.36
C PRO A 154 -48.36 3.20 -15.06
N LYS A 155 -48.15 4.05 -16.07
CA LYS A 155 -47.36 5.29 -15.99
C LYS A 155 -47.79 6.22 -14.84
N ARG A 156 -48.98 5.98 -14.27
CA ARG A 156 -49.53 6.65 -13.08
C ARG A 156 -49.78 5.63 -11.96
N ALA A 157 -48.73 4.97 -11.47
CA ALA A 157 -48.87 4.29 -10.16
C ALA A 157 -49.25 5.36 -9.11
N SER A 158 -50.28 5.04 -8.30
CA SER A 158 -50.70 5.93 -7.19
C SER A 158 -49.50 6.19 -6.26
N TRP A 159 -49.47 7.33 -5.62
CA TRP A 159 -48.45 7.67 -4.63
C TRP A 159 -48.28 6.57 -3.57
N CYS A 160 -49.42 5.96 -3.15
CA CYS A 160 -49.42 4.84 -2.23
C CYS A 160 -48.67 3.60 -2.77
N ALA A 161 -48.85 3.25 -4.05
CA ALA A 161 -48.16 2.11 -4.65
C ALA A 161 -46.65 2.33 -4.80
N ARG A 162 -46.22 3.59 -5.06
CA ARG A 162 -44.81 3.96 -5.04
C ARG A 162 -44.24 3.91 -3.64
N GLY A 163 -44.97 4.41 -2.64
CA GLY A 163 -44.57 4.38 -1.24
C GLY A 163 -44.40 2.95 -0.72
N VAL A 164 -45.33 2.06 -1.02
CA VAL A 164 -45.22 0.64 -0.65
C VAL A 164 -44.02 -0.04 -1.29
N ARG A 165 -43.75 0.24 -2.57
CA ARG A 165 -42.55 -0.29 -3.25
C ARG A 165 -41.26 0.19 -2.59
N VAL A 166 -41.11 1.50 -2.38
CA VAL A 166 -39.93 2.10 -1.75
C VAL A 166 -39.72 1.52 -0.35
N LEU A 167 -40.80 1.48 0.46
CA LEU A 167 -40.74 0.90 1.80
C LEU A 167 -40.35 -0.58 1.78
N GLY A 168 -40.95 -1.38 0.88
CA GLY A 168 -40.61 -2.80 0.76
C GLY A 168 -39.12 -3.01 0.35
N CYS A 169 -38.63 -2.23 -0.58
CA CYS A 169 -37.18 -2.27 -0.95
C CYS A 169 -36.29 -1.82 0.21
N ALA A 170 -36.65 -0.74 0.91
CA ALA A 170 -35.90 -0.24 2.06
C ALA A 170 -35.85 -1.29 3.20
N VAL A 171 -36.96 -1.95 3.49
CA VAL A 171 -36.99 -3.05 4.47
C VAL A 171 -36.12 -4.22 4.00
N GLY A 172 -36.15 -4.58 2.72
CA GLY A 172 -35.29 -5.63 2.17
C GLY A 172 -33.81 -5.31 2.32
N VAL A 173 -33.39 -4.10 1.95
CA VAL A 173 -32.00 -3.62 2.14
C VAL A 173 -31.64 -3.60 3.62
N PHE A 174 -32.51 -3.05 4.47
CA PHE A 174 -32.29 -3.03 5.92
C PHE A 174 -32.08 -4.43 6.49
N CYS A 175 -32.92 -5.41 6.11
CA CYS A 175 -32.77 -6.78 6.60
C CYS A 175 -31.43 -7.39 6.19
N VAL A 176 -30.97 -7.21 4.94
CA VAL A 176 -29.68 -7.73 4.48
C VAL A 176 -28.54 -7.08 5.26
N LEU A 177 -28.54 -5.77 5.41
CA LEU A 177 -27.48 -5.05 6.12
C LEU A 177 -27.51 -5.34 7.62
N PHE A 178 -28.68 -5.34 8.25
CA PHE A 178 -28.79 -5.57 9.68
C PHE A 178 -28.38 -7.00 10.08
N PHE A 179 -28.95 -8.03 9.42
CA PHE A 179 -28.63 -9.42 9.76
C PHE A 179 -27.29 -9.87 9.16
N GLY A 180 -26.86 -9.27 8.06
CA GLY A 180 -25.57 -9.56 7.44
C GLY A 180 -24.37 -8.93 8.16
N TYR A 181 -24.48 -7.67 8.59
CA TYR A 181 -23.30 -6.89 8.98
C TYR A 181 -23.43 -6.13 10.31
N PHE A 182 -24.56 -5.48 10.61
CA PHE A 182 -24.61 -4.48 11.69
C PHE A 182 -25.42 -4.91 12.92
N GLY A 183 -26.21 -5.97 12.83
CA GLY A 183 -27.04 -6.43 13.94
C GLY A 183 -26.26 -7.28 14.96
N PRO A 184 -26.81 -7.46 16.18
CA PRO A 184 -26.14 -8.21 17.25
C PRO A 184 -25.95 -9.71 16.94
N VAL A 185 -26.68 -10.24 15.97
CA VAL A 185 -26.56 -11.62 15.46
C VAL A 185 -26.02 -11.65 14.02
N SER A 186 -25.34 -10.58 13.59
CA SER A 186 -24.79 -10.49 12.25
C SER A 186 -23.69 -11.53 12.02
N VAL A 187 -23.56 -11.94 10.76
CA VAL A 187 -22.54 -12.88 10.29
C VAL A 187 -21.38 -12.16 9.60
N LYS A 188 -21.16 -10.87 9.98
CA LYS A 188 -20.11 -10.07 9.37
C LYS A 188 -18.75 -10.78 9.42
N PRO A 189 -17.87 -10.53 8.45
CA PRO A 189 -16.48 -10.95 8.52
C PRO A 189 -15.86 -10.55 9.86
N LYS A 190 -15.07 -11.44 10.42
CA LYS A 190 -14.16 -11.05 11.50
C LYS A 190 -12.79 -10.92 10.88
N THR A 191 -12.26 -9.73 10.86
CA THR A 191 -10.86 -9.50 10.54
C THR A 191 -10.04 -10.22 11.60
N THR A 192 -9.37 -11.28 11.19
CA THR A 192 -8.53 -12.04 12.12
C THR A 192 -7.21 -11.29 12.36
N TYR A 193 -6.75 -10.54 11.37
CA TYR A 193 -5.56 -9.67 11.47
C TYR A 193 -5.64 -8.68 10.31
N GLY A 194 -5.46 -7.39 10.60
CA GLY A 194 -5.63 -6.33 9.65
C GLY A 194 -4.69 -6.34 8.45
N TRP A 195 -3.52 -6.94 8.55
CA TRP A 195 -2.53 -7.01 7.47
C TRP A 195 -2.84 -8.01 6.37
N ALA A 196 -3.64 -9.05 6.63
CA ALA A 196 -4.03 -10.04 5.63
C ALA A 196 -5.37 -9.67 4.96
N TRP A 197 -5.57 -8.39 4.59
CA TRP A 197 -6.84 -7.92 4.05
C TRP A 197 -7.27 -8.70 2.80
N GLN A 198 -6.33 -9.07 1.94
CA GLN A 198 -6.59 -9.92 0.79
C GLN A 198 -7.25 -11.25 1.19
N ASN A 199 -6.82 -11.87 2.29
CA ASN A 199 -7.43 -13.07 2.84
C ASN A 199 -8.87 -12.85 3.32
N THR A 200 -9.22 -11.62 3.74
CA THR A 200 -10.60 -11.24 4.07
C THR A 200 -11.50 -11.33 2.85
N TYR A 201 -11.04 -10.81 1.70
CA TYR A 201 -11.78 -10.93 0.44
C TYR A 201 -11.90 -12.40 -0.01
N TYR A 202 -10.82 -13.16 0.01
CA TYR A 202 -10.84 -14.57 -0.38
C TYR A 202 -11.77 -15.39 0.49
N LYS A 203 -11.72 -15.23 1.80
CA LYS A 203 -12.47 -16.01 2.76
C LYS A 203 -13.96 -15.64 2.82
N TYR A 204 -14.25 -14.36 2.79
CA TYR A 204 -15.59 -13.83 3.04
C TYR A 204 -16.29 -13.31 1.78
N GLY A 205 -15.56 -13.14 0.69
CA GLY A 205 -16.04 -12.60 -0.58
C GLY A 205 -15.91 -11.09 -0.66
N TYR A 206 -15.79 -10.60 -1.88
CA TYR A 206 -15.45 -9.21 -2.19
C TYR A 206 -16.37 -8.18 -1.52
N LEU A 207 -17.70 -8.31 -1.68
CA LEU A 207 -18.64 -7.31 -1.13
C LEU A 207 -18.70 -7.32 0.40
N ALA A 208 -18.62 -8.50 1.02
CA ALA A 208 -18.58 -8.60 2.48
C ALA A 208 -17.28 -8.00 3.03
N GLY A 209 -16.15 -8.27 2.39
CA GLY A 209 -14.87 -7.63 2.71
C GLY A 209 -14.91 -6.11 2.52
N THR A 210 -15.50 -5.63 1.42
CA THR A 210 -15.66 -4.18 1.17
C THR A 210 -16.50 -3.48 2.25
N ILE A 211 -17.59 -4.11 2.73
CA ILE A 211 -18.39 -3.51 3.81
C ILE A 211 -17.61 -3.50 5.14
N GLU A 212 -16.87 -4.55 5.42
CA GLU A 212 -16.01 -4.58 6.61
C GLU A 212 -14.91 -3.50 6.51
N ALA A 213 -14.25 -3.36 5.36
CA ALA A 213 -13.31 -2.27 5.11
C ALA A 213 -13.95 -0.90 5.37
N ALA A 214 -15.14 -0.66 4.81
CA ALA A 214 -15.85 0.60 5.02
C ALA A 214 -16.22 0.83 6.50
N SER A 215 -16.43 -0.21 7.28
CA SER A 215 -16.69 -0.09 8.72
C SER A 215 -15.45 0.28 9.52
N LEU A 216 -14.28 -0.18 9.08
CA LEU A 216 -12.97 0.16 9.67
C LEU A 216 -12.52 1.59 9.35
N MET A 217 -13.03 2.17 8.26
CA MET A 217 -12.73 3.57 7.91
C MET A 217 -13.23 4.58 8.95
N ALA A 218 -14.17 4.20 9.82
CA ALA A 218 -14.63 5.07 10.90
C ALA A 218 -13.59 5.18 12.05
N ASP A 219 -12.75 4.14 12.21
CA ASP A 219 -11.60 4.09 13.11
C ASP A 219 -10.49 3.33 12.36
N PRO A 220 -9.61 4.06 11.63
CA PRO A 220 -8.68 3.44 10.67
C PRO A 220 -7.54 2.67 11.34
N ILE A 221 -7.31 2.88 12.65
CA ILE A 221 -6.22 2.25 13.39
C ILE A 221 -6.79 1.20 14.33
N ILE A 222 -6.37 -0.03 14.13
CA ILE A 222 -6.83 -1.16 14.94
C ILE A 222 -6.14 -1.13 16.30
N GLU A 223 -6.92 -0.99 17.38
CA GLU A 223 -6.39 -1.10 18.72
C GLU A 223 -5.97 -2.55 19.01
N PRO A 224 -4.68 -2.82 19.39
CA PRO A 224 -4.25 -4.15 19.76
C PRO A 224 -5.03 -4.66 20.98
N GLU A 225 -5.44 -5.93 20.97
CA GLU A 225 -6.24 -6.54 22.06
C GLU A 225 -5.58 -6.41 23.45
N THR A 226 -4.25 -6.37 23.46
CA THR A 226 -3.46 -6.27 24.70
C THR A 226 -3.00 -4.85 25.01
N TYR A 227 -3.51 -3.86 24.27
CA TYR A 227 -3.06 -2.48 24.44
C TYR A 227 -3.46 -1.89 25.80
N SER A 228 -2.53 -1.18 26.40
CA SER A 228 -2.73 -0.18 27.44
C SER A 228 -1.56 0.80 27.41
N ASP A 229 -1.74 2.00 27.95
CA ASP A 229 -0.63 2.98 28.09
C ASP A 229 0.54 2.38 28.91
N ASP A 230 0.24 1.56 29.94
CA ASP A 230 1.24 0.84 30.72
C ASP A 230 1.97 -0.25 29.91
N ALA A 231 1.30 -0.90 28.94
CA ALA A 231 1.94 -1.86 28.06
C ALA A 231 2.98 -1.18 27.15
N ALA A 232 2.69 0.02 26.64
CA ALA A 232 3.65 0.80 25.87
C ALA A 232 4.87 1.22 26.73
N VAL A 233 4.67 1.64 27.98
CA VAL A 233 5.77 1.94 28.91
C VAL A 233 6.61 0.70 29.19
N THR A 234 5.96 -0.45 29.43
CA THR A 234 6.64 -1.73 29.67
C THR A 234 7.47 -2.15 28.45
N ALA A 235 6.92 -1.99 27.24
CA ALA A 235 7.65 -2.28 26.01
C ALA A 235 8.88 -1.38 25.87
N ALA A 236 8.76 -0.08 26.06
CA ALA A 236 9.90 0.84 25.99
C ALA A 236 11.01 0.48 27.01
N ALA A 237 10.62 0.03 28.20
CA ALA A 237 11.55 -0.41 29.22
C ALA A 237 12.37 -1.66 28.85
N MET A 238 11.88 -2.50 27.92
CA MET A 238 12.65 -3.67 27.43
C MET A 238 13.95 -3.28 26.72
N ALA A 239 14.05 -2.05 26.24
CA ALA A 239 15.20 -1.54 25.51
C ALA A 239 15.85 -0.31 26.18
N GLU A 240 15.57 -0.04 27.46
CA GLU A 240 16.10 1.13 28.17
C GLU A 240 17.64 1.19 28.15
N ASP A 241 18.28 0.03 28.30
CA ASP A 241 19.74 -0.11 28.29
C ASP A 241 20.37 -0.16 26.90
N PHE A 242 19.59 -0.03 25.83
CA PHE A 242 20.14 -0.05 24.47
C PHE A 242 21.12 1.11 24.28
N PRO A 243 22.35 0.86 23.74
CA PRO A 243 23.38 1.89 23.60
C PRO A 243 22.89 3.09 22.77
N SER A 244 23.10 4.28 23.30
CA SER A 244 22.77 5.54 22.63
C SER A 244 23.80 6.60 22.98
N ALA A 245 24.07 7.51 22.05
CA ALA A 245 24.75 8.75 22.41
C ALA A 245 23.94 9.48 23.48
N THR A 246 24.60 10.02 24.49
CA THR A 246 23.93 10.86 25.47
C THR A 246 23.89 12.31 24.98
N ALA A 247 22.87 13.07 25.33
CA ALA A 247 22.79 14.49 24.98
C ALA A 247 24.01 15.32 25.45
N GLU A 248 24.67 14.87 26.52
CA GLU A 248 25.92 15.48 27.01
C GLU A 248 27.17 15.06 26.22
N SER A 249 27.17 13.86 25.62
CA SER A 249 28.26 13.34 24.77
C SER A 249 28.03 13.60 23.29
N ALA A 250 26.79 13.93 22.89
CA ALA A 250 26.49 14.30 21.52
C ALA A 250 27.18 15.62 21.18
N SER A 251 27.98 15.61 20.13
CA SER A 251 28.51 16.84 19.52
C SER A 251 27.33 17.71 19.11
N THR A 252 27.39 19.02 19.36
CA THR A 252 26.44 19.97 18.76
C THR A 252 26.63 20.12 17.25
N ASP A 253 27.62 19.43 16.70
CA ASP A 253 27.98 19.41 15.28
C ASP A 253 27.38 18.13 14.62
N TYR A 254 26.03 18.08 14.56
CA TYR A 254 25.34 16.99 13.92
C TYR A 254 25.54 17.03 12.38
N PRO A 255 25.71 15.86 11.72
CA PRO A 255 25.75 15.82 10.26
C PRO A 255 24.40 16.20 9.67
N ASP A 256 24.40 16.74 8.46
CA ASP A 256 23.17 16.82 7.66
C ASP A 256 22.70 15.40 7.32
N ILE A 257 21.40 15.23 7.18
CA ILE A 257 20.78 13.96 6.80
C ILE A 257 20.03 14.17 5.48
N ILE A 258 20.39 13.39 4.49
CA ILE A 258 19.66 13.30 3.22
C ILE A 258 19.04 11.92 3.14
N LEU A 259 17.75 11.86 2.84
CA LEU A 259 17.00 10.63 2.68
C LEU A 259 16.34 10.62 1.31
N VAL A 260 16.70 9.65 0.49
CA VAL A 260 16.15 9.45 -0.85
C VAL A 260 15.28 8.19 -0.83
N LEU A 261 14.04 8.33 -1.22
CA LEU A 261 13.15 7.21 -1.53
C LEU A 261 13.02 7.11 -3.05
N SER A 262 13.60 6.06 -3.62
CA SER A 262 13.69 5.88 -5.07
C SER A 262 12.54 5.04 -5.60
N GLU A 263 11.83 5.57 -6.56
CA GLU A 263 10.67 4.96 -7.21
C GLU A 263 11.05 3.62 -7.84
N SER A 264 10.34 2.56 -7.44
CA SER A 264 10.42 1.19 -7.98
C SER A 264 11.85 0.62 -8.07
N PHE A 265 12.78 1.07 -7.20
CA PHE A 265 14.18 0.63 -7.21
C PHE A 265 14.31 -0.75 -6.55
N TYR A 266 14.42 -1.80 -7.38
CA TYR A 266 14.36 -3.19 -6.96
C TYR A 266 15.42 -4.05 -7.67
N ASP A 267 15.94 -5.04 -6.95
CA ASP A 267 16.96 -5.99 -7.43
C ASP A 267 16.33 -7.33 -7.83
N PHE A 268 16.19 -7.58 -9.11
CA PHE A 268 15.62 -8.82 -9.61
C PHE A 268 16.48 -10.07 -9.34
N ASP A 269 17.78 -9.92 -9.03
CA ASP A 269 18.62 -11.05 -8.61
C ASP A 269 18.07 -11.75 -7.36
N LEU A 270 17.22 -11.08 -6.57
CA LEU A 270 16.60 -11.64 -5.39
C LEU A 270 15.60 -12.77 -5.72
N VAL A 271 14.86 -12.64 -6.81
CA VAL A 271 13.72 -13.51 -7.14
C VAL A 271 13.89 -14.31 -8.42
N THR A 272 14.87 -13.99 -9.25
CA THR A 272 15.13 -14.72 -10.50
C THR A 272 16.64 -14.85 -10.75
N ASP A 273 17.06 -15.71 -11.67
CA ASP A 273 18.43 -15.80 -12.14
C ASP A 273 18.63 -14.81 -13.29
N LEU A 274 18.71 -13.52 -12.91
CA LEU A 274 18.87 -12.46 -13.88
C LEU A 274 20.26 -12.53 -14.52
N GLN A 275 20.29 -12.78 -15.82
CA GLN A 275 21.47 -12.59 -16.63
C GLN A 275 21.25 -11.36 -17.51
N ALA A 276 22.07 -10.34 -17.34
CA ALA A 276 22.01 -9.11 -18.14
C ALA A 276 23.36 -8.87 -18.83
N ASP A 277 23.34 -8.15 -19.96
CA ASP A 277 24.54 -7.79 -20.70
C ASP A 277 25.39 -6.70 -20.01
N THR A 278 24.79 -6.01 -19.06
CA THR A 278 25.40 -4.95 -18.24
C THR A 278 24.98 -5.12 -16.78
N GLU A 279 25.89 -4.88 -15.83
CA GLU A 279 25.54 -4.87 -14.40
C GLU A 279 24.51 -3.76 -14.12
N VAL A 280 23.38 -4.13 -13.50
CA VAL A 280 22.23 -3.22 -13.34
C VAL A 280 22.50 -2.14 -12.29
N MET A 281 23.09 -2.51 -11.15
CA MET A 281 23.34 -1.64 -10.00
C MET A 281 24.79 -1.66 -9.53
N PRO A 282 25.76 -1.25 -10.38
CA PRO A 282 27.18 -1.28 -10.02
C PRO A 282 27.55 -0.28 -8.92
N VAL A 283 26.79 0.81 -8.75
CA VAL A 283 27.10 1.86 -7.77
C VAL A 283 26.58 1.49 -6.40
N THR A 284 25.29 1.31 -6.24
CA THR A 284 24.66 1.07 -4.91
C THR A 284 25.19 -0.17 -4.23
N LYS A 285 25.44 -1.25 -4.99
CA LYS A 285 25.99 -2.52 -4.46
C LYS A 285 27.45 -2.41 -4.02
N ASN A 286 28.20 -1.40 -4.45
CA ASN A 286 29.65 -1.29 -4.23
C ASN A 286 30.09 0.05 -3.61
N LEU A 287 29.19 0.86 -3.06
CA LEU A 287 29.53 2.14 -2.41
C LEU A 287 30.52 1.94 -1.26
N PRO A 288 31.69 2.58 -1.29
CA PRO A 288 32.61 2.54 -0.16
C PRO A 288 32.06 3.38 1.00
N ASN A 289 32.40 3.01 2.25
CA ASN A 289 31.97 3.71 3.45
C ASN A 289 30.42 3.76 3.57
N ALA A 290 29.76 2.65 3.21
CA ALA A 290 28.32 2.52 3.26
C ALA A 290 27.90 1.21 3.94
N VAL A 291 26.76 1.25 4.63
CA VAL A 291 25.98 0.06 4.98
C VAL A 291 25.06 -0.21 3.82
N TYR A 292 25.06 -1.43 3.29
CA TYR A 292 24.16 -1.87 2.23
C TYR A 292 23.29 -3.02 2.71
N GLY A 293 22.07 -3.12 2.20
CA GLY A 293 21.13 -4.20 2.49
C GLY A 293 19.80 -3.99 1.77
N HIS A 294 18.73 -4.60 2.33
CA HIS A 294 17.39 -4.51 1.76
C HIS A 294 16.38 -4.14 2.85
N THR A 295 15.50 -3.18 2.56
CA THR A 295 14.32 -2.90 3.38
C THR A 295 13.11 -3.65 2.84
N ILE A 296 12.22 -4.08 3.74
CA ILE A 296 10.99 -4.75 3.33
C ILE A 296 9.90 -3.69 3.18
N SER A 297 9.46 -3.48 1.95
CA SER A 297 8.38 -2.54 1.62
C SER A 297 7.01 -3.10 2.03
N PRO A 298 6.07 -2.26 2.48
CA PRO A 298 4.71 -2.70 2.80
C PRO A 298 3.93 -3.19 1.58
N HIS A 299 4.30 -2.76 0.37
CA HIS A 299 3.58 -3.04 -0.88
C HIS A 299 4.50 -3.50 -2.01
N VAL A 300 3.88 -4.04 -3.05
CA VAL A 300 4.46 -4.33 -4.36
C VAL A 300 3.67 -3.58 -5.42
N GLY A 301 4.33 -2.99 -6.40
CA GLY A 301 3.69 -2.37 -7.56
C GLY A 301 2.96 -1.06 -7.27
N GLY A 302 3.39 -0.30 -6.28
CA GLY A 302 2.83 1.00 -5.92
C GLY A 302 2.65 1.18 -4.42
N GLY A 303 2.04 2.29 -4.01
CA GLY A 303 1.88 2.60 -2.60
C GLY A 303 3.07 3.31 -1.99
N THR A 304 3.80 4.10 -2.75
CA THR A 304 4.97 4.91 -2.31
C THR A 304 4.70 5.66 -1.01
N ASN A 305 3.50 6.24 -0.85
CA ASN A 305 3.13 6.94 0.39
C ASN A 305 3.11 6.04 1.64
N SER A 306 2.91 4.74 1.49
CA SER A 306 2.98 3.77 2.59
C SER A 306 4.42 3.54 3.00
N SER A 307 5.33 3.42 2.03
CA SER A 307 6.78 3.35 2.26
C SER A 307 7.30 4.66 2.87
N GLU A 308 6.86 5.83 2.37
CA GLU A 308 7.14 7.14 2.99
C GLU A 308 6.69 7.18 4.46
N TYR A 309 5.47 6.68 4.73
CA TYR A 309 4.91 6.67 6.07
C TYR A 309 5.71 5.77 7.02
N GLU A 310 5.98 4.52 6.63
CA GLU A 310 6.76 3.59 7.45
C GLU A 310 8.17 4.12 7.72
N MET A 311 8.82 4.64 6.70
CA MET A 311 10.18 5.17 6.80
C MET A 311 10.26 6.44 7.66
N LEU A 312 9.31 7.37 7.50
CA LEU A 312 9.33 8.64 8.23
C LEU A 312 8.78 8.51 9.67
N SER A 313 7.80 7.64 9.90
CA SER A 313 7.16 7.52 11.22
C SER A 313 7.68 6.36 12.06
N SER A 314 8.37 5.38 11.45
CA SER A 314 8.71 4.09 12.06
C SER A 314 7.49 3.30 12.57
N ASN A 315 6.30 3.61 12.06
CA ASN A 315 5.06 2.87 12.32
C ASN A 315 4.72 2.05 11.07
N SER A 316 4.35 0.79 11.26
CA SER A 316 4.00 -0.10 10.16
C SER A 316 2.53 0.04 9.73
N LEU A 317 2.17 -0.61 8.63
CA LEU A 317 0.77 -0.77 8.26
C LEU A 317 0.06 -1.92 8.99
N MET A 318 0.71 -2.58 9.95
CA MET A 318 0.12 -3.72 10.67
C MET A 318 -1.18 -3.35 11.40
N LEU A 319 -1.26 -2.15 11.96
CA LEU A 319 -2.47 -1.67 12.65
C LEU A 319 -3.47 -1.00 11.70
N MET A 320 -3.12 -0.84 10.41
CA MET A 320 -3.95 -0.12 9.45
C MET A 320 -3.80 -0.64 8.00
N PRO A 321 -3.92 -1.93 7.76
CA PRO A 321 -3.51 -2.58 6.50
C PRO A 321 -4.33 -2.19 5.28
N SER A 322 -5.39 -1.44 5.48
CA SER A 322 -6.39 -1.13 4.45
C SER A 322 -6.45 0.34 4.11
N ILE A 323 -5.52 1.13 4.63
CA ILE A 323 -5.58 2.58 4.43
C ILE A 323 -4.34 3.12 3.72
N THR A 324 -4.53 4.22 3.02
CA THR A 324 -3.47 5.08 2.52
C THR A 324 -3.14 6.09 3.61
N PRO A 325 -2.01 5.97 4.36
CA PRO A 325 -1.78 6.74 5.58
C PRO A 325 -1.98 8.24 5.43
N PHE A 326 -1.40 8.83 4.38
CA PHE A 326 -1.47 10.27 4.14
C PHE A 326 -2.88 10.80 3.86
N ASN A 327 -3.80 9.94 3.40
CA ASN A 327 -5.18 10.35 3.14
C ASN A 327 -6.09 10.23 4.38
N TRP A 328 -5.73 9.36 5.32
CA TRP A 328 -6.66 8.94 6.37
C TRP A 328 -6.21 9.27 7.78
N LEU A 329 -4.89 9.41 8.01
CA LEU A 329 -4.36 9.67 9.34
C LEU A 329 -4.25 11.16 9.62
N ASN A 330 -4.52 11.52 10.86
CA ASN A 330 -4.12 12.81 11.40
C ASN A 330 -2.64 12.78 11.81
N LEU A 331 -1.76 13.20 10.91
CA LEU A 331 -0.32 13.15 11.10
C LEU A 331 0.24 14.30 11.95
N HIS A 332 -0.54 15.32 12.28
CA HIS A 332 -0.08 16.49 13.04
C HIS A 332 0.48 16.18 14.43
N ASN A 333 0.12 15.04 14.99
CA ASN A 333 0.58 14.63 16.31
C ASN A 333 1.42 13.34 16.26
N ALA A 334 1.67 12.78 15.08
CA ALA A 334 2.50 11.60 14.96
C ALA A 334 3.96 11.95 15.24
N ASN A 335 4.62 11.16 16.11
CA ASN A 335 6.06 11.23 16.19
C ASN A 335 6.66 10.65 14.90
N SER A 336 7.67 11.31 14.37
CA SER A 336 8.30 10.97 13.11
C SER A 336 9.78 11.33 13.11
N LEU A 337 10.54 10.85 12.13
CA LEU A 337 11.92 11.28 11.90
C LEU A 337 11.99 12.82 11.76
N VAL A 338 10.99 13.42 11.13
CA VAL A 338 10.92 14.88 10.93
C VAL A 338 10.81 15.59 12.27
N SER A 339 9.83 15.22 13.12
CA SER A 339 9.66 15.84 14.45
C SER A 339 10.87 15.59 15.35
N TYR A 340 11.42 14.39 15.31
CA TYR A 340 12.63 14.03 16.07
C TYR A 340 13.84 14.88 15.67
N LEU A 341 14.11 15.06 14.38
CA LEU A 341 15.22 15.87 13.91
C LEU A 341 15.02 17.38 14.21
N LYS A 342 13.76 17.86 14.13
CA LYS A 342 13.44 19.23 14.54
C LYS A 342 13.68 19.48 16.02
N ASP A 343 13.40 18.51 16.89
CA ASP A 343 13.72 18.60 18.32
C ASP A 343 15.24 18.71 18.55
N LEU A 344 16.05 18.14 17.65
CA LEU A 344 17.52 18.29 17.62
C LEU A 344 18.01 19.57 16.91
N GLY A 345 17.10 20.42 16.43
CA GLY A 345 17.43 21.72 15.83
C GLY A 345 17.62 21.72 14.31
N TYR A 346 17.31 20.65 13.61
CA TYR A 346 17.38 20.58 12.14
C TYR A 346 16.37 21.51 11.47
N SER A 347 16.78 22.09 10.33
CA SER A 347 15.86 22.60 9.31
C SER A 347 15.45 21.45 8.41
N THR A 348 14.20 21.43 7.93
CA THR A 348 13.65 20.26 7.24
C THR A 348 12.97 20.62 5.91
N LEU A 349 13.30 19.89 4.86
CA LEU A 349 12.79 20.06 3.50
C LEU A 349 12.34 18.71 2.94
N ALA A 350 11.16 18.67 2.29
CA ALA A 350 10.71 17.53 1.50
C ALA A 350 10.49 17.93 0.03
N ALA A 351 10.86 17.05 -0.90
CA ALA A 351 10.82 17.35 -2.33
C ALA A 351 10.37 16.14 -3.17
N HIS A 352 9.61 16.42 -4.25
CA HIS A 352 9.17 15.42 -5.21
C HIS A 352 9.04 16.05 -6.61
N PRO A 353 9.77 15.58 -7.64
CA PRO A 353 9.77 16.20 -8.97
C PRO A 353 8.50 15.91 -9.79
N TYR A 354 7.37 15.68 -9.13
CA TYR A 354 6.09 15.43 -9.75
C TYR A 354 4.96 16.18 -9.03
N THR A 355 3.69 15.84 -9.32
CA THR A 355 2.54 16.59 -8.81
C THR A 355 2.40 16.50 -7.29
N ASN A 356 1.94 17.58 -6.67
CA ASN A 356 1.68 17.65 -5.23
C ASN A 356 0.38 16.94 -4.79
N SER A 357 -0.52 16.70 -5.74
CA SER A 357 -1.86 16.16 -5.47
C SER A 357 -1.87 14.67 -5.14
N ASN A 358 -0.86 13.92 -5.61
CA ASN A 358 -0.74 12.50 -5.34
C ASN A 358 -0.58 12.24 -3.84
N TYR A 359 -1.48 11.41 -3.29
CA TYR A 359 -1.52 11.06 -1.87
C TYR A 359 -1.64 12.25 -0.91
N ARG A 360 -1.97 13.47 -1.40
CA ARG A 360 -2.02 14.69 -0.60
C ARG A 360 -0.68 14.97 0.12
N ARG A 361 0.44 14.70 -0.55
CA ARG A 361 1.79 14.90 0.01
C ARG A 361 2.01 16.30 0.53
N ASP A 362 1.51 17.33 -0.16
CA ASP A 362 1.55 18.72 0.28
C ASP A 362 1.03 18.92 1.71
N SER A 363 -0.11 18.33 2.02
CA SER A 363 -0.72 18.42 3.36
C SER A 363 -0.08 17.45 4.36
N ALA A 364 0.28 16.24 3.91
CA ALA A 364 0.82 15.19 4.77
C ALA A 364 2.23 15.53 5.27
N TRP A 365 3.11 16.03 4.42
CA TRP A 365 4.47 16.42 4.79
C TRP A 365 4.49 17.61 5.75
N LEU A 366 3.62 18.61 5.53
CA LEU A 366 3.45 19.71 6.48
C LEU A 366 2.90 19.21 7.83
N ALA A 367 1.99 18.23 7.82
CA ALA A 367 1.46 17.63 9.04
C ALA A 367 2.51 16.82 9.81
N LEU A 368 3.45 16.17 9.12
CA LEU A 368 4.61 15.50 9.72
C LEU A 368 5.64 16.48 10.29
N GLY A 369 5.59 17.77 9.88
CA GLY A 369 6.40 18.82 10.44
C GLY A 369 7.51 19.37 9.54
N PHE A 370 7.58 19.04 8.27
CA PHE A 370 8.52 19.66 7.34
C PHE A 370 8.32 21.18 7.29
N ASP A 371 9.42 21.92 7.27
CA ASP A 371 9.40 23.39 7.19
C ASP A 371 9.09 23.84 5.76
N GLU A 372 9.61 23.14 4.76
CA GLU A 372 9.43 23.44 3.34
C GLU A 372 9.07 22.18 2.55
N THR A 373 8.23 22.35 1.52
CA THR A 373 7.84 21.28 0.60
C THR A 373 7.91 21.77 -0.84
N HIS A 374 8.58 21.01 -1.71
CA HIS A 374 8.83 21.36 -3.09
C HIS A 374 8.32 20.28 -4.05
N PHE A 375 7.69 20.70 -5.14
CA PHE A 375 7.08 19.82 -6.12
C PHE A 375 7.48 20.19 -7.55
N GLN A 376 6.85 19.61 -8.54
CA GLN A 376 7.19 19.69 -9.96
C GLN A 376 7.59 21.08 -10.47
N ASP A 377 6.97 22.14 -9.96
CA ASP A 377 7.26 23.54 -10.38
C ASP A 377 8.59 24.05 -9.85
N ASP A 378 9.10 23.45 -8.75
CA ASP A 378 10.39 23.77 -8.14
C ASP A 378 11.55 22.99 -8.77
N PHE A 379 11.27 22.09 -9.72
CA PHE A 379 12.24 21.28 -10.47
C PHE A 379 12.34 21.78 -11.91
N PRO A 380 13.14 22.81 -12.18
CA PRO A 380 13.21 23.47 -13.49
C PRO A 380 13.93 22.64 -14.56
N THR A 381 14.79 21.69 -14.17
CA THR A 381 15.53 20.85 -15.11
C THR A 381 14.58 19.82 -15.72
N LYS A 382 14.31 19.92 -17.03
CA LYS A 382 13.36 19.04 -17.73
C LYS A 382 14.14 18.04 -18.60
N GLU A 383 14.66 17.01 -17.96
CA GLU A 383 15.34 15.88 -18.60
C GLU A 383 14.53 14.60 -18.38
N TYR A 384 14.27 13.88 -19.45
CA TYR A 384 13.42 12.70 -19.47
C TYR A 384 14.13 11.54 -20.14
N TYR A 385 13.89 10.33 -19.66
CA TYR A 385 14.40 9.14 -20.31
C TYR A 385 13.45 8.72 -21.44
N GLY A 386 13.90 8.93 -22.67
CA GLY A 386 13.12 8.63 -23.86
C GLY A 386 11.79 9.38 -23.94
N ASN A 387 10.73 8.64 -24.16
CA ASN A 387 9.35 9.16 -24.25
C ASN A 387 8.63 9.12 -22.90
N ARG A 388 9.32 8.76 -21.81
CA ARG A 388 8.72 8.67 -20.48
C ARG A 388 8.41 10.07 -19.95
N PRO A 389 7.26 10.28 -19.28
CA PRO A 389 6.86 11.60 -18.79
C PRO A 389 7.53 11.99 -17.47
N TYR A 390 8.44 11.17 -16.96
CA TYR A 390 9.05 11.33 -15.64
C TYR A 390 10.45 11.93 -15.74
N GLN A 391 10.72 12.93 -14.91
CA GLN A 391 12.03 13.56 -14.82
C GLN A 391 13.07 12.53 -14.36
N THR A 392 14.26 12.56 -14.97
CA THR A 392 15.36 11.66 -14.59
C THR A 392 15.85 11.93 -13.16
N ASP A 393 16.37 10.90 -12.50
CA ASP A 393 16.91 11.04 -11.13
C ASP A 393 18.12 11.97 -11.11
N SER A 394 19.00 11.90 -12.11
CA SER A 394 20.13 12.83 -12.25
C SER A 394 19.67 14.30 -12.31
N ALA A 395 18.63 14.61 -13.09
CA ALA A 395 18.08 15.97 -13.14
C ALA A 395 17.39 16.35 -11.82
N SER A 396 16.68 15.41 -11.22
CA SER A 396 15.98 15.62 -9.94
C SER A 396 16.98 15.89 -8.80
N TYR A 397 18.09 15.17 -8.77
CA TYR A 397 19.14 15.37 -7.76
C TYR A 397 19.81 16.73 -7.92
N ARG A 398 20.17 17.15 -9.15
CA ARG A 398 20.74 18.49 -9.41
C ARG A 398 19.80 19.64 -9.02
N ASP A 399 18.49 19.47 -9.15
CA ASP A 399 17.54 20.49 -8.69
C ASP A 399 17.36 20.43 -7.16
N PHE A 400 17.34 19.24 -6.57
CA PHE A 400 17.31 19.04 -5.12
C PHE A 400 18.56 19.62 -4.42
N GLU A 401 19.76 19.48 -5.00
CA GLU A 401 20.99 20.08 -4.50
C GLU A 401 20.85 21.60 -4.33
N LYS A 402 20.21 22.28 -5.28
CA LYS A 402 19.95 23.73 -5.20
C LYS A 402 18.97 24.09 -4.08
N LEU A 403 17.91 23.25 -3.89
CA LEU A 403 16.97 23.43 -2.79
C LEU A 403 17.68 23.23 -1.45
N TYR A 404 18.50 22.19 -1.33
CA TYR A 404 19.31 21.92 -0.14
C TYR A 404 20.31 23.05 0.14
N GLU A 405 20.98 23.61 -0.87
CA GLU A 405 21.89 24.75 -0.71
C GLU A 405 21.18 26.00 -0.19
N ALA A 406 19.90 26.19 -0.54
CA ALA A 406 19.09 27.31 -0.08
C ALA A 406 18.65 27.21 1.39
N MET A 407 18.76 26.03 2.02
CA MET A 407 18.42 25.84 3.43
C MET A 407 19.39 26.61 4.35
N PRO A 408 18.97 26.97 5.60
CA PRO A 408 19.81 27.69 6.56
C PRO A 408 21.15 27.01 6.80
N GLU A 409 22.25 27.78 6.73
CA GLU A 409 23.63 27.28 6.89
C GLU A 409 24.03 27.05 8.35
N ASP A 410 23.40 27.76 9.28
CA ASP A 410 23.69 27.77 10.72
C ASP A 410 23.03 26.62 11.48
N LYS A 411 22.31 25.74 10.77
CA LYS A 411 21.62 24.58 11.33
C LYS A 411 22.02 23.31 10.58
N PRO A 412 21.94 22.14 11.23
CA PRO A 412 21.93 20.89 10.50
C PRO A 412 20.67 20.79 9.64
N ARG A 413 20.77 20.13 8.50
CA ARG A 413 19.71 20.05 7.49
C ARG A 413 19.19 18.63 7.35
N PHE A 414 17.89 18.50 7.23
CA PHE A 414 17.25 17.26 6.82
C PHE A 414 16.55 17.48 5.48
N GLY A 415 17.04 16.83 4.44
CA GLY A 415 16.44 16.82 3.12
C GLY A 415 15.85 15.46 2.80
N PHE A 416 14.55 15.41 2.45
CA PHE A 416 13.85 14.22 2.01
C PHE A 416 13.45 14.35 0.55
N LEU A 417 13.84 13.40 -0.29
CA LEU A 417 13.50 13.38 -1.71
C LEU A 417 12.82 12.07 -2.08
N VAL A 418 11.65 12.16 -2.71
CA VAL A 418 10.99 11.03 -3.37
C VAL A 418 11.19 11.16 -4.87
N SER A 419 11.89 10.23 -5.51
CA SER A 419 12.14 10.29 -6.96
C SER A 419 10.94 9.78 -7.78
N ILE A 420 11.04 9.78 -9.11
CA ILE A 420 9.93 9.40 -10.02
C ILE A 420 10.39 8.70 -11.28
N GLN A 421 11.68 8.71 -11.63
CA GLN A 421 12.18 8.25 -12.94
C GLN A 421 11.69 6.85 -13.30
N SER A 422 11.77 5.92 -12.35
CA SER A 422 11.47 4.51 -12.58
C SER A 422 10.01 4.14 -12.35
N HIS A 423 9.09 5.12 -12.29
CA HIS A 423 7.64 4.86 -12.17
C HIS A 423 7.11 4.11 -13.40
N GLY A 424 6.28 3.06 -13.23
CA GLY A 424 5.59 2.38 -14.33
C GLY A 424 4.75 3.35 -15.21
N ASP A 425 4.34 3.04 -16.49
CA ASP A 425 4.55 1.74 -17.10
C ASP A 425 5.90 1.69 -17.87
N TYR A 426 6.37 0.49 -18.17
CA TYR A 426 7.64 0.23 -18.87
C TYR A 426 7.39 -0.24 -20.31
N THR A 427 6.34 0.23 -20.95
CA THR A 427 5.91 -0.13 -22.32
C THR A 427 5.99 1.06 -23.29
N MET A 428 6.55 2.19 -22.85
CA MET A 428 6.72 3.39 -23.66
C MET A 428 7.98 3.31 -24.55
N ASN A 429 8.23 2.15 -25.11
CA ASN A 429 9.44 1.70 -25.71
C ASN A 429 10.00 2.66 -26.77
N ASP A 430 11.14 3.25 -26.46
CA ASP A 430 12.11 3.66 -27.46
C ASP A 430 13.32 2.73 -27.33
N ALA A 431 13.31 1.61 -28.06
CA ALA A 431 14.34 0.57 -27.99
C ALA A 431 15.77 1.12 -28.27
N SER A 432 15.89 2.35 -28.80
CA SER A 432 17.19 3.03 -28.98
C SER A 432 17.78 3.54 -27.65
N LEU A 433 16.99 3.52 -26.58
CA LEU A 433 17.37 4.01 -25.26
C LEU A 433 17.53 2.88 -24.24
N ASP A 434 17.13 1.67 -24.57
CA ASP A 434 17.39 0.50 -23.74
C ASP A 434 18.89 0.21 -23.74
N ILE A 435 19.51 0.39 -22.57
CA ILE A 435 20.96 0.28 -22.39
C ILE A 435 21.36 -0.98 -21.62
N VAL A 436 20.41 -1.66 -21.01
CA VAL A 436 20.57 -2.94 -20.32
C VAL A 436 19.57 -3.92 -20.88
N HIS A 437 20.06 -5.10 -21.32
CA HIS A 437 19.20 -6.15 -21.87
C HIS A 437 19.33 -7.43 -21.05
N ALA A 438 18.19 -8.00 -20.68
CA ALA A 438 18.14 -9.30 -20.05
C ALA A 438 18.47 -10.40 -21.09
N ALA A 439 19.39 -11.28 -20.75
CA ALA A 439 19.64 -12.49 -21.51
C ALA A 439 18.75 -13.66 -21.07
N THR A 440 18.14 -13.56 -19.89
CA THR A 440 17.14 -14.49 -19.37
C THR A 440 15.83 -14.29 -20.13
N ASP A 441 15.19 -15.39 -20.56
CA ASP A 441 13.91 -15.37 -21.27
C ASP A 441 12.76 -15.23 -20.26
N TYR A 442 12.08 -14.10 -20.26
CA TYR A 442 10.88 -13.77 -19.45
C TYR A 442 9.61 -13.79 -20.30
N GLY A 443 9.68 -14.22 -21.59
CA GLY A 443 8.57 -14.37 -22.49
C GLY A 443 7.87 -13.04 -22.84
N GLU A 444 6.63 -12.85 -22.42
CA GLU A 444 5.89 -11.61 -22.71
C GLU A 444 6.39 -10.39 -21.92
N TYR A 445 7.29 -10.58 -20.96
CA TYR A 445 7.87 -9.52 -20.13
C TYR A 445 9.26 -9.07 -20.57
N ASP A 446 9.86 -9.63 -21.64
CA ASP A 446 11.23 -9.31 -22.07
C ASP A 446 11.41 -7.80 -22.35
N GLU A 447 10.58 -7.21 -23.21
CA GLU A 447 10.67 -5.78 -23.55
C GLU A 447 10.44 -4.87 -22.33
N LEU A 448 9.53 -5.26 -21.45
CA LEU A 448 9.22 -4.53 -20.23
C LEU A 448 10.39 -4.62 -19.23
N MET A 449 11.04 -5.78 -19.14
CA MET A 449 12.22 -5.99 -18.30
C MET A 449 13.39 -5.12 -18.78
N ASP A 450 13.71 -5.10 -20.07
CA ASP A 450 14.82 -4.32 -20.63
C ASP A 450 14.64 -2.80 -20.35
N GLU A 451 13.44 -2.25 -20.55
CA GLU A 451 13.15 -0.86 -20.22
C GLU A 451 13.28 -0.61 -18.71
N TYR A 452 12.74 -1.50 -17.87
CA TYR A 452 12.86 -1.39 -16.42
C TYR A 452 14.33 -1.42 -15.97
N LEU A 453 15.11 -2.42 -16.40
CA LEU A 453 16.53 -2.56 -16.03
C LEU A 453 17.35 -1.34 -16.44
N SER A 454 17.06 -0.79 -17.61
CA SER A 454 17.70 0.44 -18.10
C SER A 454 17.35 1.64 -17.22
N CYS A 455 16.09 1.78 -16.78
CA CYS A 455 15.68 2.83 -15.83
C CYS A 455 16.43 2.70 -14.50
N ILE A 456 16.54 1.48 -13.96
CA ILE A 456 17.24 1.23 -12.68
C ILE A 456 18.74 1.50 -12.82
N HIS A 457 19.37 1.08 -13.91
CA HIS A 457 20.78 1.35 -14.18
C HIS A 457 21.08 2.85 -14.21
N MET A 458 20.21 3.64 -14.83
CA MET A 458 20.35 5.10 -14.86
C MET A 458 20.12 5.73 -13.47
N SER A 459 19.15 5.22 -12.69
CA SER A 459 18.92 5.67 -11.31
C SER A 459 20.14 5.36 -10.44
N ASP A 460 20.74 4.17 -10.59
CA ASP A 460 21.97 3.76 -9.91
C ASP A 460 23.15 4.68 -10.26
N ALA A 461 23.32 5.02 -11.54
CA ALA A 461 24.34 5.97 -11.97
C ALA A 461 24.13 7.38 -11.37
N ALA A 462 22.90 7.84 -11.24
CA ALA A 462 22.57 9.12 -10.62
C ALA A 462 22.93 9.15 -9.12
N VAL A 463 22.89 8.01 -8.42
CA VAL A 463 23.39 7.92 -7.03
C VAL A 463 24.86 8.29 -6.93
N GLN A 464 25.70 7.89 -7.90
CA GLN A 464 27.11 8.29 -7.91
C GLN A 464 27.25 9.82 -8.02
N GLU A 465 26.48 10.46 -8.91
CA GLU A 465 26.50 11.92 -9.06
C GLU A 465 26.18 12.62 -7.72
N LEU A 466 25.17 12.14 -7.00
CA LEU A 466 24.78 12.69 -5.70
C LEU A 466 25.86 12.47 -4.62
N CYS A 467 26.50 11.30 -4.58
CA CYS A 467 27.60 11.02 -3.68
C CYS A 467 28.82 11.89 -3.99
N ASP A 468 29.15 12.11 -5.27
CA ASP A 468 30.23 12.96 -5.71
C ASP A 468 30.00 14.43 -5.32
N TYR A 469 28.76 14.92 -5.47
CA TYR A 469 28.36 16.25 -5.03
C TYR A 469 28.63 16.45 -3.52
N PHE A 470 28.15 15.56 -2.66
CA PHE A 470 28.35 15.68 -1.21
C PHE A 470 29.80 15.43 -0.79
N THR A 471 30.53 14.59 -1.50
CA THR A 471 32.00 14.42 -1.29
C THR A 471 32.75 15.72 -1.55
N LYS A 472 32.48 16.34 -2.68
CA LYS A 472 33.06 17.63 -3.04
C LYS A 472 32.67 18.72 -2.03
N GLN A 473 31.41 18.77 -1.60
CA GLN A 473 30.98 19.73 -0.59
C GLN A 473 31.76 19.56 0.72
N TYR A 474 32.01 18.31 1.15
CA TYR A 474 32.81 18.04 2.33
C TYR A 474 34.25 18.52 2.18
N GLU A 475 34.88 18.28 1.04
CA GLU A 475 36.24 18.75 0.73
C GLU A 475 36.33 20.28 0.76
N GLU A 476 35.33 20.98 0.27
CA GLU A 476 35.31 22.45 0.17
C GLU A 476 34.89 23.13 1.50
N THR A 477 33.98 22.53 2.28
CA THR A 477 33.36 23.20 3.44
C THR A 477 33.54 22.49 4.77
N GLY A 478 33.92 21.21 4.76
CA GLY A 478 33.95 20.36 5.94
C GLY A 478 32.55 19.92 6.44
N ARG A 479 31.47 20.20 5.68
CA ARG A 479 30.13 19.89 6.07
C ARG A 479 29.83 18.38 5.95
N LYS A 480 29.56 17.74 7.07
CA LYS A 480 29.28 16.31 7.17
C LYS A 480 27.87 15.99 6.70
N VAL A 481 27.72 14.97 5.89
CA VAL A 481 26.43 14.48 5.39
C VAL A 481 26.34 12.97 5.54
N VAL A 482 25.21 12.50 6.06
CA VAL A 482 24.76 11.10 5.99
C VAL A 482 23.68 11.02 4.94
N LEU A 483 23.92 10.25 3.88
CA LEU A 483 22.96 9.96 2.81
C LEU A 483 22.39 8.56 3.00
N ALA A 484 21.09 8.48 3.24
CA ALA A 484 20.33 7.24 3.22
C ALA A 484 19.47 7.16 1.95
N PHE A 485 19.41 6.00 1.37
CA PHE A 485 18.66 5.70 0.16
C PHE A 485 17.90 4.40 0.35
N ALA A 486 16.66 4.33 -0.14
CA ALA A 486 15.90 3.09 -0.19
C ALA A 486 15.00 3.07 -1.44
N GLY A 487 14.79 1.90 -2.04
CA GLY A 487 13.71 1.69 -2.99
C GLY A 487 12.36 1.69 -2.26
N ASP A 488 11.31 2.25 -2.86
CA ASP A 488 10.00 2.36 -2.22
C ASP A 488 9.19 1.05 -2.29
N HIS A 489 9.24 0.34 -3.40
CA HIS A 489 8.62 -0.97 -3.63
C HIS A 489 9.20 -1.65 -4.87
N ALA A 490 8.95 -2.96 -5.02
CA ALA A 490 9.21 -3.67 -6.26
C ALA A 490 8.20 -3.25 -7.36
N PRO A 491 8.55 -3.39 -8.65
CA PRO A 491 7.61 -3.15 -9.74
C PRO A 491 6.47 -4.16 -9.74
N SER A 492 5.31 -3.78 -10.29
CA SER A 492 4.07 -4.56 -10.24
C SER A 492 4.13 -5.95 -10.90
N PHE A 493 5.12 -6.19 -11.74
CA PHE A 493 5.26 -7.46 -12.47
C PHE A 493 6.25 -8.44 -11.82
N VAL A 494 6.77 -8.14 -10.64
CA VAL A 494 7.80 -8.97 -9.96
C VAL A 494 7.35 -10.43 -9.77
N ASP A 495 6.10 -10.66 -9.38
CA ASP A 495 5.54 -12.00 -9.17
C ASP A 495 5.37 -12.81 -10.46
N HIS A 496 5.30 -12.14 -11.61
CA HIS A 496 5.20 -12.78 -12.93
C HIS A 496 6.54 -13.34 -13.43
N VAL A 497 7.64 -12.74 -13.03
CA VAL A 497 9.01 -13.12 -13.45
C VAL A 497 9.79 -13.83 -12.36
N ALA A 498 9.29 -13.89 -11.13
CA ALA A 498 9.91 -14.59 -10.01
C ALA A 498 9.99 -16.11 -10.28
N ASP A 499 11.18 -16.67 -10.07
CA ASP A 499 11.41 -18.12 -10.19
C ASP A 499 10.96 -18.84 -8.91
N LYS A 500 9.71 -19.27 -8.91
CA LYS A 500 9.07 -19.99 -7.79
C LYS A 500 9.70 -21.37 -7.50
N THR A 501 10.65 -21.83 -8.32
CA THR A 501 11.42 -23.05 -8.04
C THR A 501 12.63 -22.82 -7.15
N ARG A 502 13.09 -21.58 -7.02
CA ARG A 502 14.22 -21.18 -6.16
C ARG A 502 13.78 -20.93 -4.72
N THR A 503 12.63 -20.30 -4.55
CA THR A 503 12.11 -19.89 -3.25
C THR A 503 10.59 -19.87 -3.30
N GLU A 504 9.93 -20.28 -2.22
CA GLU A 504 8.47 -20.31 -2.10
C GLU A 504 8.00 -19.85 -0.70
N GLY A 505 6.69 -19.64 -0.55
CA GLY A 505 6.09 -19.29 0.75
C GLY A 505 6.52 -17.93 1.27
N ASN A 506 6.74 -17.83 2.59
CA ASN A 506 7.08 -16.59 3.28
C ASN A 506 8.41 -16.01 2.78
N ASP A 507 9.38 -16.84 2.44
CA ASP A 507 10.67 -16.38 1.91
C ASP A 507 10.51 -15.64 0.60
N LEU A 508 9.71 -16.17 -0.33
CA LEU A 508 9.43 -15.49 -1.60
C LEU A 508 8.68 -14.17 -1.39
N GLN A 509 7.66 -14.16 -0.52
CA GLN A 509 6.90 -12.95 -0.22
C GLN A 509 7.78 -11.84 0.38
N ILE A 510 8.73 -12.19 1.24
CA ILE A 510 9.71 -11.24 1.79
C ILE A 510 10.65 -10.76 0.68
N LEU A 511 11.16 -11.65 -0.19
CA LEU A 511 12.06 -11.26 -1.28
C LEU A 511 11.37 -10.35 -2.31
N GLU A 512 10.12 -10.63 -2.70
CA GLU A 512 9.33 -9.78 -3.61
C GLU A 512 9.09 -8.35 -3.06
N ARG A 513 9.25 -8.15 -1.75
CA ARG A 513 9.13 -6.85 -1.07
C ARG A 513 10.46 -6.24 -0.67
N SER A 514 11.56 -6.96 -0.86
CA SER A 514 12.90 -6.53 -0.46
C SER A 514 13.46 -5.51 -1.46
N THR A 515 13.53 -4.26 -1.07
CA THR A 515 14.10 -3.18 -1.88
C THR A 515 15.49 -2.81 -1.39
N PRO A 516 16.46 -2.55 -2.27
CA PRO A 516 17.80 -2.12 -1.85
C PRO A 516 17.76 -0.86 -1.01
N PHE A 517 18.59 -0.82 0.04
CA PHE A 517 18.91 0.41 0.76
C PHE A 517 20.42 0.54 0.97
N PHE A 518 20.87 1.76 1.17
CA PHE A 518 22.20 2.02 1.75
C PHE A 518 22.16 3.23 2.69
N ILE A 519 23.12 3.27 3.62
CA ILE A 519 23.44 4.44 4.42
C ILE A 519 24.93 4.74 4.21
N TRP A 520 25.22 5.84 3.56
CA TRP A 520 26.55 6.31 3.19
C TRP A 520 26.85 7.64 3.88
N ALA A 521 28.12 7.96 4.07
CA ALA A 521 28.53 9.29 4.53
C ALA A 521 29.73 9.81 3.75
N ASN A 522 29.80 11.13 3.60
CA ASN A 522 30.95 11.80 3.01
C ASN A 522 32.14 11.93 3.99
N TYR A 523 32.03 11.36 5.18
CA TYR A 523 33.07 11.26 6.20
C TYR A 523 33.11 9.81 6.74
N PRO A 524 34.17 9.35 7.42
CA PRO A 524 34.23 7.98 7.94
C PRO A 524 33.12 7.67 8.94
N LEU A 525 32.31 6.64 8.67
CA LEU A 525 31.33 6.10 9.59
C LEU A 525 32.00 5.16 10.61
N GLU A 526 31.71 5.35 11.91
CA GLU A 526 32.35 4.58 12.98
C GLU A 526 31.61 3.28 13.32
N ASN A 527 30.31 3.17 12.95
CA ASN A 527 29.42 2.10 13.43
C ASN A 527 28.82 1.26 12.28
N ILE A 528 29.49 1.11 11.16
CA ILE A 528 28.99 0.35 9.99
C ILE A 528 28.57 -1.06 10.40
N ASP A 529 29.37 -1.76 11.20
CA ASP A 529 29.12 -3.14 11.60
C ASP A 529 27.84 -3.29 12.47
N ALA A 530 27.46 -2.27 13.21
CA ALA A 530 26.25 -2.32 14.06
C ALA A 530 24.93 -2.31 13.26
N ALA A 531 24.98 -1.86 12.02
CA ALA A 531 23.81 -1.82 11.13
C ALA A 531 23.70 -3.06 10.24
N THR A 532 24.75 -3.90 10.20
CA THR A 532 24.82 -5.06 9.32
C THR A 532 24.50 -6.33 10.10
N SER A 533 23.55 -7.14 9.60
CA SER A 533 23.28 -8.48 10.11
C SER A 533 24.30 -9.45 9.54
N THR A 534 25.11 -10.08 10.41
CA THR A 534 26.10 -11.08 9.98
C THR A 534 25.50 -12.42 9.59
N ALA A 535 24.26 -12.70 9.99
CA ALA A 535 23.58 -13.98 9.75
C ALA A 535 22.77 -13.97 8.44
N ASP A 536 22.20 -12.81 8.06
CA ASP A 536 21.51 -12.63 6.79
C ASP A 536 22.43 -11.97 5.77
N PRO A 537 22.83 -12.70 4.69
CA PRO A 537 23.74 -12.14 3.68
C PRO A 537 23.14 -10.95 2.91
N LEU A 538 21.81 -10.79 2.92
CA LEU A 538 21.11 -9.66 2.29
C LEU A 538 20.94 -8.48 3.24
N ASN A 539 21.29 -8.60 4.52
CA ASN A 539 21.13 -7.57 5.54
C ASN A 539 19.73 -6.94 5.51
N ARG A 540 18.70 -7.81 5.52
CA ARG A 540 17.30 -7.37 5.41
C ARG A 540 16.80 -6.79 6.73
N MET A 541 16.02 -5.73 6.64
CA MET A 541 15.28 -5.15 7.76
C MET A 541 13.94 -4.57 7.28
N ASP A 542 12.98 -4.46 8.17
CA ASP A 542 11.74 -3.76 7.89
C ASP A 542 11.98 -2.27 7.63
N MET A 543 11.19 -1.64 6.77
CA MET A 543 11.35 -0.23 6.42
C MET A 543 11.19 0.69 7.65
N VAL A 544 10.39 0.30 8.64
CA VAL A 544 10.24 1.04 9.92
C VAL A 544 11.54 1.15 10.71
N MET A 545 12.53 0.27 10.44
CA MET A 545 13.84 0.26 11.09
C MET A 545 14.83 1.25 10.46
N LEU A 546 14.49 1.85 9.31
CA LEU A 546 15.44 2.71 8.59
C LEU A 546 15.74 4.01 9.36
N ALA A 547 14.71 4.73 9.83
CA ALA A 547 14.91 5.97 10.57
C ALA A 547 15.74 5.79 11.86
N PRO A 548 15.47 4.82 12.76
CA PRO A 548 16.33 4.58 13.91
C PRO A 548 17.74 4.13 13.52
N THR A 549 17.93 3.40 12.41
CA THR A 549 19.26 3.01 11.91
C THR A 549 20.02 4.23 11.41
N ILE A 550 19.39 5.15 10.68
CA ILE A 550 19.99 6.43 10.25
C ILE A 550 20.43 7.24 11.49
N ALA A 551 19.55 7.38 12.49
CA ALA A 551 19.87 8.11 13.72
C ALA A 551 21.08 7.49 14.44
N GLN A 552 21.16 6.16 14.53
CA GLN A 552 22.30 5.45 15.11
C GLN A 552 23.60 5.68 14.32
N GLN A 553 23.55 5.58 12.98
CA GLN A 553 24.73 5.78 12.12
C GLN A 553 25.21 7.24 12.15
N ALA A 554 24.29 8.19 12.23
CA ALA A 554 24.61 9.61 12.37
C ALA A 554 25.09 10.01 13.78
N GLY A 555 25.15 9.08 14.72
CA GLY A 555 25.60 9.34 16.10
C GLY A 555 24.62 10.21 16.91
N LEU A 556 23.34 10.22 16.54
CA LEU A 556 22.31 11.01 17.21
C LEU A 556 21.81 10.32 18.51
N PRO A 557 21.36 11.07 19.51
CA PRO A 557 20.76 10.50 20.71
C PRO A 557 19.42 9.83 20.39
N LEU A 558 19.25 8.56 20.81
CA LEU A 558 18.07 7.77 20.48
C LEU A 558 16.93 7.99 21.46
N THR A 559 15.70 8.14 20.95
CA THR A 559 14.46 8.11 21.76
C THR A 559 14.20 6.71 22.32
N GLY A 560 13.34 6.56 23.31
CA GLY A 560 12.92 5.26 23.83
C GLY A 560 12.32 4.37 22.74
N TYR A 561 11.57 4.96 21.80
CA TYR A 561 10.99 4.25 20.66
C TYR A 561 12.08 3.74 19.69
N TYR A 562 13.07 4.56 19.35
CA TYR A 562 14.18 4.15 18.46
C TYR A 562 15.07 3.10 19.11
N LYS A 563 15.34 3.20 20.42
CA LYS A 563 16.03 2.14 21.17
C LYS A 563 15.28 0.81 21.10
N TYR A 564 13.96 0.85 21.27
CA TYR A 564 13.12 -0.35 21.17
C TYR A 564 13.21 -1.01 19.79
N LEU A 565 13.06 -0.23 18.73
CA LEU A 565 13.12 -0.74 17.35
C LEU A 565 14.50 -1.34 17.04
N LEU A 566 15.58 -0.70 17.44
CA LEU A 566 16.93 -1.23 17.23
C LEU A 566 17.20 -2.49 18.06
N ALA A 567 16.65 -2.59 19.28
CA ALA A 567 16.73 -3.81 20.10
C ALA A 567 15.89 -4.93 19.49
N MET A 568 14.69 -4.63 18.99
CA MET A 568 13.84 -5.58 18.27
C MET A 568 14.52 -6.08 17.00
N LYS A 569 15.19 -5.21 16.24
CA LYS A 569 15.98 -5.57 15.05
C LYS A 569 17.03 -6.65 15.34
N GLN A 570 17.60 -6.70 16.55
CA GLN A 570 18.57 -7.73 16.94
C GLN A 570 17.94 -9.09 17.21
N GLN A 571 16.62 -9.19 17.24
CA GLN A 571 15.87 -10.44 17.43
C GLN A 571 15.12 -10.82 16.16
N THR A 572 14.34 -9.88 15.64
CA THR A 572 13.54 -10.00 14.42
C THR A 572 13.64 -8.71 13.61
N PRO A 573 14.55 -8.65 12.63
CA PRO A 573 14.72 -7.47 11.79
C PRO A 573 13.55 -7.22 10.84
N VAL A 574 12.72 -8.24 10.56
CA VAL A 574 11.58 -8.14 9.65
C VAL A 574 10.30 -8.58 10.34
N VAL A 575 9.29 -7.72 10.35
CA VAL A 575 7.90 -8.02 10.71
C VAL A 575 6.99 -7.26 9.76
N THR A 576 6.49 -7.94 8.74
CA THR A 576 5.76 -7.28 7.65
C THR A 576 4.28 -7.06 7.98
N ALA A 577 3.67 -6.09 7.32
CA ALA A 577 2.22 -5.91 7.33
C ALA A 577 1.45 -7.13 6.74
N ALA A 578 2.13 -8.03 6.04
CA ALA A 578 1.57 -9.28 5.55
C ALA A 578 1.62 -10.42 6.58
N ASN A 579 2.06 -10.15 7.82
CA ASN A 579 2.18 -11.12 8.90
C ASN A 579 3.35 -12.11 8.78
N ASP A 580 4.32 -11.82 7.93
CA ASP A 580 5.54 -12.60 7.87
C ASP A 580 6.58 -12.00 8.80
N TYR A 581 7.40 -12.84 9.39
CA TYR A 581 8.58 -12.39 10.12
C TYR A 581 9.85 -13.07 9.60
N MET A 582 10.98 -12.44 9.85
CA MET A 582 12.29 -13.04 9.70
C MET A 582 13.13 -12.78 10.96
N LYS A 583 13.73 -13.82 11.50
CA LYS A 583 14.69 -13.71 12.60
C LYS A 583 16.06 -13.27 12.11
N VAL A 584 16.89 -12.84 13.02
CA VAL A 584 18.28 -12.42 12.73
C VAL A 584 19.13 -13.55 12.12
N ASP A 585 18.76 -14.82 12.30
CA ASP A 585 19.42 -15.98 11.68
C ASP A 585 18.90 -16.31 10.27
N GLY A 586 17.98 -15.48 9.74
CA GLY A 586 17.37 -15.65 8.43
C GLY A 586 16.17 -16.61 8.40
N THR A 587 15.80 -17.21 9.54
CA THR A 587 14.60 -18.08 9.61
C THR A 587 13.34 -17.24 9.46
N THR A 588 12.47 -17.64 8.54
CA THR A 588 11.17 -16.98 8.30
C THR A 588 10.02 -17.79 8.90
N GLY A 589 8.88 -17.11 9.08
CA GLY A 589 7.65 -17.71 9.57
C GLY A 589 6.50 -16.71 9.62
N THR A 590 5.38 -17.16 10.18
CA THR A 590 4.17 -16.34 10.34
C THR A 590 4.02 -15.89 11.79
N TYR A 591 3.62 -14.65 12.01
CA TYR A 591 3.39 -14.09 13.34
C TYR A 591 2.34 -14.93 14.12
N GLY A 592 2.62 -15.20 15.39
CA GLY A 592 1.80 -16.06 16.25
C GLY A 592 2.29 -17.51 16.33
N GLU A 593 3.30 -17.89 15.55
CA GLU A 593 3.91 -19.23 15.60
C GLU A 593 5.08 -19.32 16.59
N ASP A 594 5.68 -18.18 16.98
CA ASP A 594 6.82 -18.11 17.88
C ASP A 594 6.56 -17.17 19.05
N GLU A 595 6.28 -17.73 20.25
CA GLU A 595 5.99 -16.95 21.47
C GLU A 595 7.14 -16.02 21.88
N SER A 596 8.39 -16.34 21.54
CA SER A 596 9.55 -15.51 21.90
C SER A 596 9.59 -14.20 21.13
N LEU A 597 9.16 -14.21 19.87
CA LEU A 597 9.03 -13.03 19.03
C LEU A 597 7.75 -12.25 19.34
N ASP A 598 6.70 -12.96 19.74
CA ASP A 598 5.41 -12.36 20.05
C ASP A 598 5.50 -11.23 21.09
N ALA A 599 6.40 -11.35 22.05
CA ALA A 599 6.60 -10.30 23.07
C ALA A 599 7.13 -9.01 22.43
N TRP A 600 8.10 -9.12 21.50
CA TRP A 600 8.66 -7.97 20.79
C TRP A 600 7.65 -7.35 19.83
N VAL A 601 6.95 -8.17 19.06
CA VAL A 601 5.94 -7.66 18.13
C VAL A 601 4.76 -7.01 18.86
N LYS A 602 4.26 -7.62 19.95
CA LYS A 602 3.20 -7.04 20.79
C LYS A 602 3.64 -5.71 21.41
N GLY A 603 4.88 -5.63 21.87
CA GLY A 603 5.45 -4.39 22.40
C GLY A 603 5.55 -3.32 21.30
N TYR A 604 5.99 -3.67 20.11
CA TYR A 604 6.04 -2.77 18.96
C TYR A 604 4.64 -2.23 18.62
N LEU A 605 3.64 -3.10 18.49
CA LEU A 605 2.26 -2.70 18.20
C LEU A 605 1.66 -1.81 19.30
N ALA A 606 2.03 -2.04 20.56
CA ALA A 606 1.61 -1.18 21.67
C ALA A 606 2.25 0.21 21.59
N LEU A 607 3.53 0.29 21.23
CA LEU A 607 4.24 1.56 21.01
C LEU A 607 3.70 2.30 19.80
N GLU A 608 3.48 1.61 18.69
CA GLU A 608 2.88 2.16 17.48
C GLU A 608 1.48 2.74 17.78
N TYR A 609 0.61 1.96 18.43
CA TYR A 609 -0.72 2.45 18.81
C TYR A 609 -0.64 3.63 19.82
N ASN A 610 0.32 3.63 20.74
CA ASN A 610 0.55 4.76 21.62
C ASN A 610 0.99 6.02 20.86
N ASN A 611 1.72 5.87 19.75
CA ASN A 611 2.10 6.99 18.88
C ASN A 611 0.93 7.59 18.11
N ILE A 612 0.06 6.76 17.50
CA ILE A 612 -0.91 7.23 16.50
C ILE A 612 -2.37 6.92 16.84
N GLY A 613 -2.66 6.06 17.81
CA GLY A 613 -4.01 5.62 18.16
C GLY A 613 -4.89 6.76 18.67
N ALA A 614 -6.13 6.84 18.16
CA ALA A 614 -7.06 7.92 18.49
C ALA A 614 -7.44 7.96 20.00
N HIS A 615 -7.39 6.81 20.67
CA HIS A 615 -7.75 6.67 22.09
C HIS A 615 -6.54 6.55 23.04
N ALA A 616 -5.33 6.50 22.47
CA ALA A 616 -4.10 6.42 23.25
C ALA A 616 -3.77 7.75 23.94
N LYS A 617 -3.22 7.67 25.14
CA LYS A 617 -2.56 8.80 25.78
C LYS A 617 -1.06 8.66 25.53
N ARG A 618 -0.57 9.35 24.53
CA ARG A 618 0.84 9.29 24.16
C ARG A 618 1.75 9.59 25.36
N VAL A 619 2.66 8.68 25.60
CA VAL A 619 3.71 8.83 26.62
C VAL A 619 4.89 9.55 25.99
N GLN A 620 4.92 10.88 26.11
CA GLN A 620 5.91 11.73 25.43
C GLN A 620 7.36 11.34 25.72
N SER A 621 7.68 10.85 26.92
CA SER A 621 9.04 10.41 27.25
C SER A 621 9.56 9.21 26.45
N ILE A 622 8.69 8.50 25.74
CA ILE A 622 9.08 7.40 24.86
C ILE A 622 9.53 7.94 23.50
N PHE A 623 8.89 8.99 23.01
CA PHE A 623 9.06 9.52 21.65
C PHE A 623 9.88 10.81 21.59
N GLY A 624 9.99 11.55 22.67
CA GLY A 624 10.80 12.76 22.78
C GLY A 624 12.20 12.50 23.34
N GLN A 625 13.03 13.56 23.28
CA GLN A 625 14.36 13.58 23.91
C GLN A 625 14.25 13.95 25.39
#